data_73e69493e558db7a9496b2f65a917128
#
_entry.id   73e69493e558db7a9496b2f65a917128
#
_cell.length_a   1.000
_cell.length_b   1.000
_cell.length_c   1.000
_cell.angle_alpha   90.00
_cell.angle_beta   90.00
_cell.angle_gamma   90.00
#
_symmetry.space_group_name_H-M   'P 1'
#
loop_
_entity.id
_entity.type
_entity.pdbx_description
1 polymer ?
#
loop_
_entity_poly.entity_id
_entity_poly.type
_entity_poly.pdbx_seq_one_letter_code
_entity_poly.pdbx_strand_id
1 'polypeptide(L)'
;PYVQFVHDSMRNNMPWNEFAHQLLSAKGSGWSEGNGAVGYFVRDKGMPLDNLSNTMRIFTGERMECAQCHDAPFNKWERIQFYELAAFTNGQQEINRGPWNTVWREVRDAKEERSEFGRLVEWLGDNVHYFTLGGGGKGRIKLPSDYQYRDGDPGEMIGGKTHFGKRIRSSDRRDDESARSDFANWMVASNDNFTSVIVNRMWQRIMG
;
A
#
# COMPACT_ATOMS: atom_id res chain seq x y z
N PRO A 1 11.76 -10.93 7.31
CA PRO A 1 10.85 -11.56 6.34
C PRO A 1 10.85 -10.86 4.98
N TYR A 2 10.69 -9.51 4.92
CA TYR A 2 10.61 -8.78 3.64
C TYR A 2 11.89 -8.87 2.79
N VAL A 3 13.05 -8.62 3.40
CA VAL A 3 14.34 -8.73 2.70
C VAL A 3 14.57 -10.15 2.21
N GLN A 4 14.17 -11.14 3.00
CA GLN A 4 14.27 -12.55 2.61
C GLN A 4 13.35 -12.84 1.42
N PHE A 5 12.10 -12.35 1.43
CA PHE A 5 11.19 -12.48 0.30
C PHE A 5 11.79 -11.91 -0.99
N VAL A 6 12.36 -10.68 -0.94
CA VAL A 6 12.99 -10.04 -2.10
C VAL A 6 14.18 -10.88 -2.59
N HIS A 7 15.04 -11.30 -1.67
CA HIS A 7 16.21 -12.12 -2.00
C HIS A 7 15.81 -13.45 -2.66
N ASP A 8 14.85 -14.17 -2.09
CA ASP A 8 14.40 -15.46 -2.62
C ASP A 8 13.70 -15.31 -3.96
N SER A 9 12.91 -14.24 -4.14
CA SER A 9 12.28 -13.92 -5.42
C SER A 9 13.32 -13.70 -6.52
N MET A 10 14.38 -12.96 -6.23
CA MET A 10 15.49 -12.74 -7.18
C MET A 10 16.27 -14.02 -7.44
N ARG A 11 16.62 -14.77 -6.41
CA ARG A 11 17.36 -16.03 -6.50
C ARG A 11 16.62 -17.08 -7.33
N ASN A 12 15.30 -17.15 -7.19
CA ASN A 12 14.44 -18.09 -7.89
C ASN A 12 13.97 -17.56 -9.26
N ASN A 13 14.51 -16.42 -9.68
CA ASN A 13 14.14 -15.77 -10.95
C ASN A 13 12.62 -15.59 -11.11
N MET A 14 11.95 -15.13 -10.03
CA MET A 14 10.50 -14.88 -10.05
C MET A 14 10.15 -13.88 -11.16
N PRO A 15 9.16 -14.14 -12.01
CA PRO A 15 8.69 -13.19 -13.01
C PRO A 15 8.31 -11.84 -12.41
N TRP A 16 8.66 -10.74 -13.06
CA TRP A 16 8.46 -9.39 -12.54
C TRP A 16 7.00 -9.06 -12.24
N ASN A 17 6.08 -9.53 -13.08
CA ASN A 17 4.64 -9.37 -12.84
C ASN A 17 4.15 -10.15 -11.63
N GLU A 18 4.67 -11.34 -11.40
CA GLU A 18 4.35 -12.15 -10.23
C GLU A 18 4.90 -11.50 -8.96
N PHE A 19 6.16 -11.05 -9.00
CA PHE A 19 6.79 -10.32 -7.89
C PHE A 19 5.98 -9.08 -7.49
N ALA A 20 5.64 -8.24 -8.47
CA ALA A 20 4.85 -7.04 -8.23
C ALA A 20 3.44 -7.37 -7.70
N HIS A 21 2.79 -8.39 -8.29
CA HIS A 21 1.47 -8.82 -7.85
C HIS A 21 1.48 -9.30 -6.39
N GLN A 22 2.44 -10.13 -6.01
CA GLN A 22 2.58 -10.62 -4.64
C GLN A 22 2.80 -9.47 -3.65
N LEU A 23 3.64 -8.47 -3.99
CA LEU A 23 3.84 -7.28 -3.16
C LEU A 23 2.54 -6.48 -2.98
N LEU A 24 1.84 -6.21 -4.08
CA LEU A 24 0.69 -5.30 -4.09
C LEU A 24 -0.59 -5.93 -3.52
N SER A 25 -0.74 -7.25 -3.62
CA SER A 25 -1.90 -7.99 -3.08
C SER A 25 -1.68 -8.58 -1.69
N ALA A 26 -0.48 -8.46 -1.13
CA ALA A 26 -0.10 -9.07 0.15
C ALA A 26 -1.07 -8.71 1.29
N LYS A 27 -1.40 -9.68 2.12
CA LYS A 27 -2.26 -9.52 3.31
C LYS A 27 -1.86 -10.49 4.42
N GLY A 28 -2.29 -10.21 5.64
CA GLY A 28 -2.03 -11.05 6.80
C GLY A 28 -0.73 -10.69 7.51
N SER A 29 -0.18 -11.63 8.27
CA SER A 29 1.03 -11.43 9.06
C SER A 29 2.29 -11.67 8.23
N GLY A 30 3.21 -10.72 8.24
CA GLY A 30 4.55 -10.88 7.67
C GLY A 30 5.46 -11.84 8.43
N TRP A 31 5.03 -12.29 9.61
CA TRP A 31 5.71 -13.35 10.38
C TRP A 31 5.29 -14.75 9.92
N SER A 32 4.21 -14.89 9.17
CA SER A 32 3.85 -16.18 8.59
C SER A 32 4.88 -16.59 7.56
N GLU A 33 5.22 -17.87 7.55
CA GLU A 33 6.15 -18.44 6.58
C GLU A 33 5.71 -18.11 5.14
N GLY A 34 6.65 -17.66 4.32
CA GLY A 34 6.40 -17.29 2.94
C GLY A 34 5.69 -15.95 2.72
N ASN A 35 5.20 -15.27 3.75
CA ASN A 35 4.41 -14.03 3.62
C ASN A 35 5.23 -12.74 3.79
N GLY A 36 6.50 -12.76 3.45
CA GLY A 36 7.39 -11.60 3.56
C GLY A 36 6.99 -10.40 2.71
N ALA A 37 6.21 -10.61 1.63
CA ALA A 37 5.70 -9.56 0.73
C ALA A 37 4.89 -8.47 1.48
N VAL A 38 4.24 -8.80 2.60
CA VAL A 38 3.53 -7.86 3.48
C VAL A 38 4.42 -6.69 3.90
N GLY A 39 5.72 -6.92 4.06
CA GLY A 39 6.69 -5.89 4.43
C GLY A 39 6.77 -4.71 3.46
N TYR A 40 6.30 -4.86 2.23
CA TYR A 40 6.26 -3.78 1.25
C TYR A 40 5.41 -2.59 1.72
N PHE A 41 4.25 -2.86 2.29
CA PHE A 41 3.37 -1.83 2.83
C PHE A 41 3.76 -1.42 4.27
N VAL A 42 4.21 -2.39 5.04
CA VAL A 42 4.57 -2.17 6.45
C VAL A 42 5.78 -1.26 6.59
N ARG A 43 6.73 -1.27 5.65
CA ARG A 43 7.93 -0.40 5.70
C ARG A 43 7.57 1.09 5.74
N ASP A 44 6.47 1.49 5.11
CA ASP A 44 6.03 2.89 5.01
C ASP A 44 5.02 3.24 6.12
N LYS A 45 5.23 2.70 7.30
CA LYS A 45 4.44 2.81 8.54
C LYS A 45 3.54 4.06 8.62
N GLY A 46 2.22 3.87 8.47
CA GLY A 46 1.27 4.98 8.65
C GLY A 46 1.23 6.01 7.52
N MET A 47 2.00 5.82 6.44
CA MET A 47 2.04 6.70 5.27
C MET A 47 1.55 6.00 4.00
N PRO A 48 0.27 5.58 3.93
CA PRO A 48 -0.25 4.82 2.78
C PRO A 48 -0.25 5.62 1.48
N LEU A 49 -0.35 6.94 1.54
CA LEU A 49 -0.32 7.82 0.38
C LEU A 49 1.10 7.90 -0.22
N ASP A 50 2.12 7.96 0.64
CA ASP A 50 3.53 7.91 0.19
C ASP A 50 3.88 6.54 -0.37
N ASN A 51 3.34 5.47 0.22
CA ASN A 51 3.49 4.12 -0.34
C ASN A 51 2.88 4.03 -1.75
N LEU A 52 1.69 4.60 -1.99
CA LEU A 52 1.11 4.68 -3.32
C LEU A 52 2.02 5.46 -4.29
N SER A 53 2.48 6.65 -3.92
CA SER A 53 3.38 7.46 -4.75
C SER A 53 4.64 6.69 -5.14
N ASN A 54 5.26 6.01 -4.16
CA ASN A 54 6.41 5.14 -4.40
C ASN A 54 6.07 3.96 -5.32
N THR A 55 4.91 3.33 -5.11
CA THR A 55 4.42 2.23 -5.95
C THR A 55 4.29 2.66 -7.41
N MET A 56 3.64 3.78 -7.65
CA MET A 56 3.45 4.31 -9.00
C MET A 56 4.79 4.64 -9.66
N ARG A 57 5.69 5.29 -8.93
CA ARG A 57 7.03 5.62 -9.43
C ARG A 57 7.86 4.36 -9.73
N ILE A 58 7.79 3.34 -8.88
CA ILE A 58 8.58 2.11 -9.03
C ILE A 58 8.06 1.28 -10.20
N PHE A 59 6.76 1.07 -10.29
CA PHE A 59 6.19 0.11 -11.23
C PHE A 59 5.76 0.73 -12.56
N THR A 60 5.41 2.01 -12.58
CA THR A 60 4.91 2.66 -13.80
C THR A 60 5.71 3.89 -14.24
N GLY A 61 6.71 4.30 -13.44
CA GLY A 61 7.48 5.52 -13.72
C GLY A 61 6.71 6.82 -13.51
N GLU A 62 5.44 6.75 -13.13
CA GLU A 62 4.59 7.93 -12.91
C GLU A 62 4.98 8.63 -11.60
N ARG A 63 5.22 9.92 -11.68
CA ARG A 63 5.51 10.78 -10.52
C ARG A 63 4.26 11.55 -10.16
N MET A 64 3.65 11.19 -9.05
CA MET A 64 2.39 11.78 -8.61
C MET A 64 2.43 12.33 -7.17
N GLU A 65 3.62 12.45 -6.61
CA GLU A 65 3.82 12.92 -5.24
C GLU A 65 3.20 14.30 -4.99
N CYS A 66 3.30 15.22 -5.97
CA CYS A 66 2.70 16.56 -5.87
C CYS A 66 1.17 16.50 -5.80
N ALA A 67 0.56 15.53 -6.50
CA ALA A 67 -0.89 15.38 -6.57
C ALA A 67 -1.52 14.92 -5.25
N GLN A 68 -0.73 14.56 -4.26
CA GLN A 68 -1.18 14.33 -2.89
C GLN A 68 -1.75 15.60 -2.23
N CYS A 69 -1.16 16.77 -2.51
CA CYS A 69 -1.50 18.04 -1.87
C CYS A 69 -2.20 19.03 -2.81
N HIS A 70 -1.83 19.06 -4.08
CA HIS A 70 -2.36 19.98 -5.09
C HIS A 70 -2.21 19.36 -6.49
N ASP A 71 -2.90 19.91 -7.50
CA ASP A 71 -2.70 19.49 -8.88
C ASP A 71 -1.22 19.62 -9.26
N ALA A 72 -0.68 18.59 -9.89
CA ALA A 72 0.75 18.54 -10.16
C ALA A 72 1.16 19.60 -11.21
N PRO A 73 2.06 20.53 -10.88
CA PRO A 73 2.39 21.65 -11.76
C PRO A 73 3.25 21.27 -12.97
N PHE A 74 3.90 20.11 -12.93
CA PHE A 74 4.86 19.68 -13.95
C PHE A 74 4.42 18.43 -14.73
N ASN A 75 3.23 17.89 -14.42
CA ASN A 75 2.67 16.74 -15.11
C ASN A 75 1.14 16.81 -15.09
N LYS A 76 0.49 15.82 -15.67
CA LYS A 76 -0.97 15.79 -15.88
C LYS A 76 -1.80 15.33 -14.67
N TRP A 77 -1.17 15.05 -13.52
CA TRP A 77 -1.86 14.46 -12.38
C TRP A 77 -2.63 15.52 -11.59
N GLU A 78 -3.94 15.34 -11.52
CA GLU A 78 -4.84 16.14 -10.69
C GLU A 78 -4.96 15.51 -9.29
N ARG A 79 -5.25 16.33 -8.28
CA ARG A 79 -5.37 15.88 -6.88
C ARG A 79 -6.45 14.80 -6.73
N ILE A 80 -7.59 14.95 -7.40
CA ILE A 80 -8.66 13.95 -7.36
C ILE A 80 -8.19 12.58 -7.88
N GLN A 81 -7.44 12.57 -8.97
CA GLN A 81 -6.95 11.35 -9.59
C GLN A 81 -5.99 10.58 -8.67
N PHE A 82 -5.19 11.31 -7.88
CA PHE A 82 -4.35 10.72 -6.85
C PHE A 82 -5.19 10.00 -5.80
N TYR A 83 -6.23 10.65 -5.26
CA TYR A 83 -7.09 10.06 -4.25
C TYR A 83 -7.96 8.93 -4.81
N GLU A 84 -8.39 9.00 -6.06
CA GLU A 84 -9.08 7.90 -6.74
C GLU A 84 -8.19 6.65 -6.83
N LEU A 85 -6.89 6.80 -7.11
CA LEU A 85 -5.94 5.68 -7.06
C LEU A 85 -5.67 5.23 -5.61
N ALA A 86 -5.53 6.17 -4.69
CA ALA A 86 -5.29 5.87 -3.27
C ALA A 86 -6.46 5.09 -2.63
N ALA A 87 -7.67 5.25 -3.15
CA ALA A 87 -8.84 4.52 -2.66
C ALA A 87 -8.68 3.00 -2.77
N PHE A 88 -7.97 2.48 -3.78
CA PHE A 88 -7.71 1.05 -3.91
C PHE A 88 -6.79 0.51 -2.81
N THR A 89 -5.84 1.33 -2.35
CA THR A 89 -4.85 0.95 -1.35
C THR A 89 -5.21 1.40 0.06
N ASN A 90 -6.28 2.21 0.20
CA ASN A 90 -6.78 2.66 1.50
C ASN A 90 -7.34 1.49 2.32
N GLY A 91 -7.24 1.56 3.64
CA GLY A 91 -7.71 0.50 4.54
C GLY A 91 -6.70 -0.63 4.75
N GLN A 92 -5.46 -0.47 4.32
CA GLN A 92 -4.37 -1.42 4.56
C GLN A 92 -4.08 -1.62 6.05
N GLN A 93 -4.42 -0.64 6.88
CA GLN A 93 -4.13 -0.58 8.30
C GLN A 93 -5.25 -1.11 9.20
N GLU A 94 -6.14 -1.96 8.73
CA GLU A 94 -6.93 -2.78 9.64
C GLU A 94 -6.01 -3.78 10.34
N ILE A 95 -5.16 -3.24 11.18
CA ILE A 95 -4.39 -4.00 12.14
C ILE A 95 -5.40 -4.68 13.04
N ASN A 96 -5.48 -5.99 12.99
CA ASN A 96 -6.29 -6.75 13.92
C ASN A 96 -5.68 -6.60 15.33
N ARG A 97 -6.08 -5.54 16.02
CA ARG A 97 -5.61 -5.21 17.38
C ARG A 97 -6.15 -6.16 18.44
N GLY A 98 -7.04 -7.10 18.09
CA GLY A 98 -7.81 -7.88 19.03
C GLY A 98 -6.98 -8.50 20.17
N PRO A 99 -6.02 -9.40 19.93
CA PRO A 99 -5.25 -10.04 21.00
C PRO A 99 -4.38 -9.05 21.76
N TRP A 100 -3.77 -8.09 21.08
CA TRP A 100 -2.85 -7.12 21.66
C TRP A 100 -3.54 -6.03 22.47
N ASN A 101 -4.78 -5.66 22.15
CA ASN A 101 -5.56 -4.73 22.97
C ASN A 101 -5.78 -5.26 24.39
N THR A 102 -5.92 -6.58 24.54
CA THR A 102 -6.06 -7.20 25.88
C THR A 102 -4.73 -7.13 26.61
N VAL A 103 -3.62 -7.53 25.98
CA VAL A 103 -2.29 -7.45 26.58
C VAL A 103 -1.92 -6.00 26.96
N TRP A 104 -2.17 -5.04 26.09
CA TRP A 104 -1.93 -3.62 26.33
C TRP A 104 -2.74 -3.07 27.50
N ARG A 105 -3.99 -3.47 27.60
CA ARG A 105 -4.84 -3.06 28.71
C ARG A 105 -4.30 -3.60 30.04
N GLU A 106 -3.94 -4.88 30.08
CA GLU A 106 -3.38 -5.51 31.28
C GLU A 106 -2.04 -4.88 31.69
N VAL A 107 -1.14 -4.62 30.72
CA VAL A 107 0.15 -3.96 31.01
C VAL A 107 -0.04 -2.53 31.51
N ARG A 108 -0.95 -1.78 30.92
CA ARG A 108 -1.29 -0.41 31.37
C ARG A 108 -1.93 -0.40 32.76
N ASP A 109 -2.82 -1.36 33.02
CA ASP A 109 -3.55 -1.45 34.27
C ASP A 109 -2.63 -1.95 35.42
N ALA A 110 -1.55 -2.66 35.10
CA ALA A 110 -0.53 -3.08 36.09
C ALA A 110 0.33 -1.93 36.63
N LYS A 111 0.14 -0.67 36.20
CA LYS A 111 0.80 0.56 36.69
C LYS A 111 2.34 0.55 36.73
N GLU A 112 2.99 -0.40 36.09
CA GLU A 112 4.44 -0.44 36.03
C GLU A 112 4.94 0.13 34.69
N GLU A 113 4.52 1.35 34.35
CA GLU A 113 4.82 2.03 33.08
C GLU A 113 6.33 2.15 32.73
N ARG A 114 7.21 1.88 33.68
CA ARG A 114 8.66 2.00 33.51
C ARG A 114 9.44 0.69 33.74
N SER A 115 8.76 -0.42 33.93
CA SER A 115 9.45 -1.71 34.08
C SER A 115 10.10 -2.13 32.74
N GLU A 116 11.19 -2.90 32.83
CA GLU A 116 11.81 -3.48 31.64
C GLU A 116 10.84 -4.38 30.87
N PHE A 117 9.95 -5.05 31.59
CA PHE A 117 8.87 -5.85 31.02
C PHE A 117 7.87 -5.00 30.26
N GLY A 118 7.42 -3.86 30.79
CA GLY A 118 6.53 -2.91 30.12
C GLY A 118 7.13 -2.42 28.80
N ARG A 119 8.42 -2.05 28.79
CA ARG A 119 9.13 -1.63 27.56
C ARG A 119 9.27 -2.76 26.54
N LEU A 120 9.50 -3.98 27.00
CA LEU A 120 9.59 -5.16 26.13
C LEU A 120 8.22 -5.44 25.47
N VAL A 121 7.13 -5.39 26.23
CA VAL A 121 5.76 -5.60 25.70
C VAL A 121 5.38 -4.49 24.74
N GLU A 122 5.75 -3.25 25.02
CA GLU A 122 5.57 -2.12 24.11
C GLU A 122 6.32 -2.37 22.80
N TRP A 123 7.59 -2.69 22.87
CA TRP A 123 8.41 -3.00 21.70
C TRP A 123 7.85 -4.19 20.89
N LEU A 124 7.44 -5.26 21.57
CA LEU A 124 6.82 -6.42 20.94
C LEU A 124 5.49 -6.06 20.28
N GLY A 125 4.64 -5.33 20.98
CA GLY A 125 3.36 -4.86 20.46
C GLY A 125 3.52 -4.05 19.19
N ASP A 126 4.40 -3.07 19.22
CA ASP A 126 4.70 -2.23 18.06
C ASP A 126 5.24 -3.05 16.89
N ASN A 127 6.20 -3.92 17.13
CA ASN A 127 6.83 -4.67 16.05
C ASN A 127 5.91 -5.77 15.48
N VAL A 128 5.17 -6.50 16.29
CA VAL A 128 4.23 -7.51 15.82
C VAL A 128 3.04 -6.87 15.10
N HIS A 129 2.58 -5.74 15.60
CA HIS A 129 1.49 -4.98 15.00
C HIS A 129 1.83 -4.46 13.60
N TYR A 130 3.02 -3.91 13.44
CA TYR A 130 3.50 -3.39 12.16
C TYR A 130 3.75 -4.46 11.11
N PHE A 131 3.84 -5.72 11.49
CA PHE A 131 4.02 -6.84 10.55
C PHE A 131 2.72 -7.54 10.13
N THR A 132 1.56 -6.95 10.47
CA THR A 132 0.27 -7.48 10.03
C THR A 132 -0.45 -6.46 9.18
N LEU A 133 -0.90 -6.88 8.00
CA LEU A 133 -1.58 -6.06 7.01
C LEU A 133 -3.00 -6.58 6.80
N GLY A 134 -3.98 -5.69 6.92
CA GLY A 134 -5.38 -6.02 6.64
C GLY A 134 -5.63 -6.38 5.17
N GLY A 135 -6.79 -6.98 4.89
CA GLY A 135 -7.18 -7.41 3.54
C GLY A 135 -7.41 -6.28 2.53
N GLY A 136 -7.32 -5.03 2.97
CA GLY A 136 -7.66 -3.86 2.18
C GLY A 136 -9.14 -3.46 2.36
N GLY A 137 -9.43 -2.18 2.19
CA GLY A 137 -10.77 -1.63 2.33
C GLY A 137 -11.66 -1.89 1.10
N LYS A 138 -12.85 -1.32 1.15
CA LYS A 138 -13.85 -1.40 0.06
C LYS A 138 -13.48 -0.55 -1.18
N GLY A 139 -12.24 -0.11 -1.32
CA GLY A 139 -11.81 0.75 -2.42
C GLY A 139 -12.41 2.15 -2.33
N ARG A 140 -12.47 2.70 -1.12
CA ARG A 140 -12.95 4.07 -0.86
C ARG A 140 -11.98 4.80 0.03
N ILE A 141 -11.88 6.10 -0.18
CA ILE A 141 -11.07 7.01 0.63
C ILE A 141 -11.82 8.31 0.88
N LYS A 142 -11.58 8.93 2.02
CA LYS A 142 -12.11 10.23 2.34
C LYS A 142 -11.18 11.30 1.80
N LEU A 143 -11.70 12.27 1.06
CA LEU A 143 -10.92 13.44 0.65
C LEU A 143 -10.47 14.22 1.90
N PRO A 144 -9.29 14.83 1.88
CA PRO A 144 -8.80 15.60 3.00
C PRO A 144 -9.68 16.82 3.29
N SER A 145 -9.63 17.31 4.52
CA SER A 145 -10.43 18.46 4.95
C SER A 145 -10.05 19.79 4.31
N ASP A 146 -8.86 19.83 3.71
CA ASP A 146 -8.31 20.97 2.98
C ASP A 146 -8.48 20.86 1.46
N TYR A 147 -9.36 19.96 0.99
CA TYR A 147 -9.64 19.82 -0.42
C TYR A 147 -10.36 21.07 -0.96
N GLN A 148 -9.80 21.72 -1.99
CA GLN A 148 -10.23 23.04 -2.46
C GLN A 148 -10.63 23.08 -3.95
N TYR A 149 -10.69 21.92 -4.60
CA TYR A 149 -11.05 21.84 -6.03
C TYR A 149 -12.55 21.62 -6.22
N ARG A 150 -13.05 21.94 -7.42
CA ARG A 150 -14.50 21.85 -7.75
C ARG A 150 -14.98 20.44 -8.07
N ASP A 151 -14.09 19.49 -8.15
CA ASP A 151 -14.33 18.09 -8.54
C ASP A 151 -14.55 17.17 -7.34
N GLY A 152 -14.64 17.73 -6.14
CA GLY A 152 -14.98 17.02 -4.90
C GLY A 152 -15.11 17.95 -3.71
N ASP A 153 -15.79 17.49 -2.67
CA ASP A 153 -15.98 18.23 -1.43
C ASP A 153 -15.01 17.79 -0.31
N PRO A 154 -14.58 18.71 0.57
CA PRO A 154 -13.78 18.36 1.74
C PRO A 154 -14.44 17.25 2.56
N GLY A 155 -13.72 16.16 2.79
CA GLY A 155 -14.23 15.05 3.57
C GLY A 155 -15.21 14.13 2.84
N GLU A 156 -15.47 14.34 1.56
CA GLU A 156 -16.26 13.45 0.73
C GLU A 156 -15.64 12.06 0.64
N MET A 157 -16.48 11.02 0.59
CA MET A 157 -16.06 9.64 0.42
C MET A 157 -16.08 9.27 -1.06
N ILE A 158 -14.91 9.16 -1.68
CA ILE A 158 -14.77 8.81 -3.09
C ILE A 158 -14.38 7.35 -3.30
N GLY A 159 -14.70 6.81 -4.47
CA GLY A 159 -14.35 5.45 -4.90
C GLY A 159 -13.06 5.41 -5.71
N GLY A 160 -12.45 4.22 -5.76
CA GLY A 160 -11.26 3.98 -6.58
C GLY A 160 -11.58 3.99 -8.08
N LYS A 161 -10.69 4.61 -8.86
CA LYS A 161 -10.75 4.67 -10.32
C LYS A 161 -9.33 4.79 -10.87
N THR A 162 -9.05 4.09 -11.96
CA THR A 162 -7.76 4.18 -12.68
C THR A 162 -7.86 5.15 -13.86
N HIS A 163 -6.75 5.84 -14.18
CA HIS A 163 -6.72 6.94 -15.14
C HIS A 163 -5.93 6.63 -16.43
N PHE A 164 -5.22 5.52 -16.47
CA PHE A 164 -4.50 5.04 -17.65
C PHE A 164 -4.55 3.50 -17.72
N GLY A 165 -4.16 2.92 -18.82
CA GLY A 165 -4.39 1.50 -19.09
C GLY A 165 -5.87 1.14 -19.12
N LYS A 166 -6.22 -0.07 -18.72
CA LYS A 166 -7.62 -0.48 -18.58
C LYS A 166 -8.26 0.27 -17.42
N ARG A 167 -9.37 0.93 -17.67
CA ARG A 167 -10.13 1.61 -16.62
C ARG A 167 -10.88 0.60 -15.76
N ILE A 168 -10.62 0.63 -14.46
CA ILE A 168 -11.36 -0.10 -13.44
C ILE A 168 -11.86 0.87 -12.37
N ARG A 169 -12.97 0.51 -11.73
CA ARG A 169 -13.55 1.26 -10.61
C ARG A 169 -13.80 0.31 -9.45
N SER A 170 -13.58 0.78 -8.24
CA SER A 170 -13.87 -0.02 -7.04
C SER A 170 -15.37 -0.31 -6.87
N SER A 171 -16.26 0.49 -7.50
CA SER A 171 -17.70 0.26 -7.54
C SER A 171 -18.12 -0.95 -8.38
N ASP A 172 -17.28 -1.38 -9.33
CA ASP A 172 -17.61 -2.43 -10.29
C ASP A 172 -17.36 -3.85 -9.73
N ARG A 173 -16.94 -3.92 -8.47
CA ARG A 173 -16.63 -5.17 -7.76
C ARG A 173 -17.89 -5.96 -7.47
N ARG A 174 -17.80 -7.27 -7.72
CA ARG A 174 -18.91 -8.21 -7.51
C ARG A 174 -18.83 -8.99 -6.19
N ASP A 175 -17.63 -9.06 -5.59
CA ASP A 175 -17.34 -9.92 -4.44
C ASP A 175 -16.53 -9.21 -3.36
N ASP A 176 -16.32 -9.88 -2.21
CA ASP A 176 -15.51 -9.44 -1.06
C ASP A 176 -13.98 -9.45 -1.32
N GLU A 177 -13.55 -9.56 -2.58
CA GLU A 177 -12.15 -9.38 -2.93
C GLU A 177 -11.68 -7.98 -2.56
N SER A 178 -10.46 -7.88 -2.08
CA SER A 178 -9.92 -6.60 -1.64
C SER A 178 -9.70 -5.68 -2.85
N ALA A 179 -10.02 -4.40 -2.73
CA ALA A 179 -9.73 -3.40 -3.76
C ALA A 179 -8.24 -3.38 -4.14
N ARG A 180 -7.38 -3.77 -3.21
CA ARG A 180 -5.95 -3.88 -3.43
C ARG A 180 -5.58 -5.02 -4.38
N SER A 181 -6.31 -6.15 -4.36
CA SER A 181 -6.13 -7.20 -5.36
C SER A 181 -6.53 -6.74 -6.76
N ASP A 182 -7.61 -5.97 -6.88
CA ASP A 182 -7.99 -5.36 -8.17
C ASP A 182 -6.91 -4.41 -8.68
N PHE A 183 -6.34 -3.60 -7.78
CA PHE A 183 -5.23 -2.71 -8.11
C PHE A 183 -3.97 -3.49 -8.54
N ALA A 184 -3.64 -4.57 -7.85
CA ALA A 184 -2.52 -5.43 -8.21
C ALA A 184 -2.71 -6.06 -9.60
N ASN A 185 -3.89 -6.61 -9.87
CA ASN A 185 -4.24 -7.18 -11.17
C ASN A 185 -4.19 -6.13 -12.29
N TRP A 186 -4.74 -4.94 -12.04
CA TRP A 186 -4.67 -3.83 -12.98
C TRP A 186 -3.22 -3.42 -13.25
N MET A 187 -2.40 -3.33 -12.24
CA MET A 187 -1.00 -2.92 -12.35
C MET A 187 -0.22 -3.83 -13.29
N VAL A 188 -0.36 -5.14 -13.13
CA VAL A 188 0.48 -6.12 -13.84
C VAL A 188 -0.07 -6.57 -15.20
N ALA A 189 -1.39 -6.49 -15.39
CA ALA A 189 -2.04 -7.04 -16.59
C ALA A 189 -2.59 -5.97 -17.56
N SER A 190 -2.77 -4.74 -17.10
CA SER A 190 -3.52 -3.72 -17.85
C SER A 190 -2.80 -2.38 -17.94
N ASN A 191 -1.50 -2.36 -17.68
CA ASN A 191 -0.71 -1.15 -17.61
C ASN A 191 0.55 -1.27 -18.47
N ASP A 192 0.54 -0.67 -19.66
CA ASP A 192 1.68 -0.71 -20.59
C ASP A 192 2.95 -0.07 -20.00
N ASN A 193 2.80 0.92 -19.13
CA ASN A 193 3.92 1.56 -18.46
C ASN A 193 4.67 0.58 -17.54
N PHE A 194 3.96 -0.38 -16.94
CA PHE A 194 4.57 -1.40 -16.07
C PHE A 194 5.69 -2.17 -16.78
N THR A 195 5.41 -2.66 -17.96
CA THR A 195 6.41 -3.42 -18.76
C THR A 195 7.51 -2.50 -19.29
N SER A 196 7.14 -1.35 -19.84
CA SER A 196 8.09 -0.39 -20.43
C SER A 196 9.12 0.12 -19.43
N VAL A 197 8.68 0.42 -18.20
CA VAL A 197 9.56 0.95 -17.16
C VAL A 197 10.61 -0.06 -16.73
N ILE A 198 10.24 -1.31 -16.49
CA ILE A 198 11.22 -2.33 -16.07
C ILE A 198 12.20 -2.64 -17.19
N VAL A 199 11.73 -2.77 -18.43
CA VAL A 199 12.58 -3.02 -19.60
C VAL A 199 13.60 -1.88 -19.78
N ASN A 200 13.16 -0.62 -19.72
CA ASN A 200 14.04 0.53 -19.84
C ASN A 200 15.08 0.61 -18.71
N ARG A 201 14.69 0.30 -17.48
CA ARG A 201 15.63 0.28 -16.34
C ARG A 201 16.66 -0.83 -16.47
N MET A 202 16.26 -2.02 -16.91
CA MET A 202 17.18 -3.12 -17.13
C MET A 202 18.11 -2.82 -18.30
N TRP A 203 17.58 -2.28 -19.39
CA TRP A 203 18.39 -1.84 -20.53
C TRP A 203 19.46 -0.82 -20.11
N GLN A 204 19.06 0.23 -19.39
CA GLN A 204 19.99 1.23 -18.89
C GLN A 204 21.07 0.64 -17.96
N ARG A 205 20.73 -0.36 -17.16
CA ARG A 205 21.70 -1.03 -16.27
C ARG A 205 22.72 -1.88 -17.03
N ILE A 206 22.34 -2.46 -18.15
CA ILE A 206 23.17 -3.39 -18.91
C ILE A 206 23.99 -2.64 -19.97
N MET A 207 23.38 -1.66 -20.62
CA MET A 207 23.98 -0.99 -21.78
C MET A 207 24.62 0.38 -21.45
N GLY A 208 24.41 0.93 -20.25
CA GLY A 208 25.00 2.19 -19.79
C GLY A 208 24.01 3.33 -19.87
#